data_0d92df681ddf393f4c3c665e4c973eab
#
_entry.id   0d92df681ddf393f4c3c665e4c973eab
#
_cell.length_a   1.000
_cell.length_b   1.000
_cell.length_c   1.000
_cell.angle_alpha   90.00
_cell.angle_beta   90.00
_cell.angle_gamma   90.00
#
_symmetry.space_group_name_H-M   'P 1'
#
loop_
_entity.id
_entity.type
_entity.pdbx_description
1 polymer ?
#
loop_
_entity_poly.entity_id
_entity_poly.type
_entity_poly.pdbx_seq_one_letter_code
_entity_poly.pdbx_strand_id
1 'polypeptide(L)'
;MQSLKGKVAVVTGASKGIGKGVAEGLGEAGCTVYLTGRSTSSDTPPEPLTVEATAAAVEAYGGTAIPVALDHNNDEEVRALFARVEKEQGRLDILVNNVYQIPSPPAMGKGFWEHPISVWDDQCGVGLRGYYVASVLGAPLMVRQGSGLIVNISSRGGREYVFSASYGVGKAGVDR
;
A
#
# COMPACT_ATOMS: atom_id res chain seq x y z
N MET A 1 -12.03 16.99 14.75
CA MET A 1 -10.78 17.70 15.14
C MET A 1 -9.66 17.12 14.30
N GLN A 2 -9.07 17.88 13.40
CA GLN A 2 -8.03 17.40 12.47
C GLN A 2 -6.69 17.25 13.21
N SER A 3 -6.51 16.11 13.91
CA SER A 3 -5.35 15.84 14.78
C SER A 3 -4.04 15.63 14.03
N LEU A 4 -4.10 15.35 12.73
CA LEU A 4 -2.93 15.09 11.87
C LEU A 4 -2.73 16.18 10.80
N LYS A 5 -3.26 17.39 11.04
CA LYS A 5 -3.11 18.51 10.10
C LYS A 5 -1.62 18.81 9.83
N GLY A 6 -1.27 18.92 8.55
CA GLY A 6 0.10 19.16 8.09
C GLY A 6 1.02 17.94 8.13
N LYS A 7 0.49 16.74 8.45
CA LYS A 7 1.19 15.47 8.31
C LYS A 7 1.06 14.95 6.89
N VAL A 8 2.07 14.21 6.45
CA VAL A 8 2.12 13.59 5.11
C VAL A 8 2.11 12.07 5.27
N ALA A 9 1.21 11.43 4.56
CA ALA A 9 1.07 9.98 4.56
C ALA A 9 1.21 9.41 3.15
N VAL A 10 1.77 8.21 3.06
CA VAL A 10 1.71 7.35 1.86
C VAL A 10 0.95 6.08 2.24
N VAL A 11 -0.07 5.73 1.46
CA VAL A 11 -0.85 4.49 1.63
C VAL A 11 -0.73 3.65 0.37
N THR A 12 -0.09 2.49 0.47
CA THR A 12 0.11 1.61 -0.67
C THR A 12 -1.09 0.71 -0.90
N GLY A 13 -1.49 0.52 -2.18
CA GLY A 13 -2.66 -0.28 -2.51
C GLY A 13 -3.98 0.32 -2.02
N ALA A 14 -4.16 1.62 -2.22
CA ALA A 14 -5.27 2.41 -1.67
C ALA A 14 -6.52 2.49 -2.56
N SER A 15 -6.59 1.79 -3.69
CA SER A 15 -7.75 1.82 -4.59
C SER A 15 -9.01 1.16 -4.00
N LYS A 16 -8.85 0.27 -3.00
CA LYS A 16 -9.95 -0.49 -2.40
C LYS A 16 -9.63 -1.03 -1.02
N GLY A 17 -10.65 -1.62 -0.37
CA GLY A 17 -10.49 -2.39 0.87
C GLY A 17 -9.88 -1.60 2.02
N ILE A 18 -8.98 -2.24 2.77
CA ILE A 18 -8.33 -1.65 3.94
C ILE A 18 -7.56 -0.39 3.57
N GLY A 19 -6.78 -0.41 2.47
CA GLY A 19 -6.00 0.74 2.03
C GLY A 19 -6.86 1.97 1.76
N LYS A 20 -8.02 1.80 1.11
CA LYS A 20 -8.99 2.88 0.90
C LYS A 20 -9.50 3.45 2.24
N GLY A 21 -9.98 2.59 3.15
CA GLY A 21 -10.49 3.04 4.44
C GLY A 21 -9.44 3.75 5.30
N VAL A 22 -8.18 3.28 5.27
CA VAL A 22 -7.06 3.95 5.95
C VAL A 22 -6.79 5.33 5.34
N ALA A 23 -6.82 5.44 4.01
CA ALA A 23 -6.60 6.70 3.32
C ALA A 23 -7.69 7.72 3.65
N GLU A 24 -8.96 7.30 3.65
CA GLU A 24 -10.10 8.13 4.04
C GLU A 24 -9.94 8.64 5.50
N GLY A 25 -9.65 7.74 6.45
CA GLY A 25 -9.45 8.12 7.85
C GLY A 25 -8.27 9.07 8.08
N LEU A 26 -7.14 8.88 7.37
CA LEU A 26 -6.00 9.79 7.44
C LEU A 26 -6.33 11.17 6.84
N GLY A 27 -7.06 11.19 5.73
CA GLY A 27 -7.53 12.44 5.11
C GLY A 27 -8.50 13.19 6.03
N GLU A 28 -9.48 12.53 6.62
CA GLU A 28 -10.41 13.11 7.61
C GLU A 28 -9.65 13.70 8.82
N ALA A 29 -8.56 13.03 9.23
CA ALA A 29 -7.69 13.50 10.30
C ALA A 29 -6.81 14.70 9.89
N GLY A 30 -6.80 15.11 8.62
CA GLY A 30 -6.10 16.28 8.09
C GLY A 30 -4.73 16.02 7.47
N CYS A 31 -4.38 14.76 7.19
CA CYS A 31 -3.18 14.42 6.43
C CYS A 31 -3.30 14.84 4.96
N THR A 32 -2.16 15.15 4.34
CA THR A 32 -1.98 15.01 2.90
C THR A 32 -1.64 13.55 2.61
N VAL A 33 -2.47 12.85 1.81
CA VAL A 33 -2.35 11.41 1.59
C VAL A 33 -2.00 11.10 0.13
N TYR A 34 -0.83 10.52 -0.10
CA TYR A 34 -0.47 9.92 -1.38
C TYR A 34 -1.06 8.50 -1.45
N LEU A 35 -1.88 8.26 -2.46
CA LEU A 35 -2.64 7.03 -2.66
C LEU A 35 -2.04 6.26 -3.82
N THR A 36 -1.53 5.06 -3.60
CA THR A 36 -0.95 4.29 -4.70
C THR A 36 -1.76 3.08 -5.08
N GLY A 37 -1.72 2.73 -6.35
CA GLY A 37 -2.35 1.54 -6.89
C GLY A 37 -2.23 1.46 -8.40
N ARG A 38 -2.52 0.29 -8.97
CA ARG A 38 -2.49 0.08 -10.42
C ARG A 38 -3.77 0.52 -11.10
N SER A 39 -4.92 0.36 -10.42
CA SER A 39 -6.25 0.66 -11.00
C SER A 39 -6.47 2.16 -11.02
N THR A 40 -6.71 2.69 -12.21
CA THR A 40 -6.90 4.10 -12.50
C THR A 40 -8.22 4.34 -13.24
N SER A 41 -8.67 5.58 -13.27
CA SER A 41 -9.88 5.98 -14.03
C SER A 41 -9.75 5.84 -15.55
N SER A 42 -8.51 5.66 -16.06
CA SER A 42 -8.24 5.41 -17.47
C SER A 42 -8.35 3.93 -17.87
N ASP A 43 -8.55 3.01 -16.92
CA ASP A 43 -8.67 1.58 -17.20
C ASP A 43 -9.94 1.28 -18.00
N THR A 44 -9.85 0.29 -18.87
CA THR A 44 -10.96 -0.14 -19.72
C THR A 44 -11.24 -1.64 -19.53
N PRO A 45 -12.44 -2.04 -19.08
CA PRO A 45 -13.58 -1.19 -18.72
C PRO A 45 -13.31 -0.34 -17.45
N PRO A 46 -14.05 0.76 -17.25
CA PRO A 46 -13.88 1.62 -16.09
C PRO A 46 -14.07 0.82 -14.79
N GLU A 47 -13.05 0.84 -13.94
CA GLU A 47 -13.10 0.23 -12.62
C GLU A 47 -13.63 1.24 -11.60
N PRO A 48 -14.63 0.89 -10.78
CA PRO A 48 -15.13 1.78 -9.74
C PRO A 48 -14.15 1.92 -8.55
N LEU A 49 -13.13 1.04 -8.50
CA LEU A 49 -12.18 0.93 -7.40
C LEU A 49 -10.79 1.42 -7.86
N THR A 50 -10.68 2.72 -8.09
CA THR A 50 -9.46 3.38 -8.57
C THR A 50 -8.82 4.26 -7.49
N VAL A 51 -7.58 4.65 -7.69
CA VAL A 51 -6.91 5.59 -6.78
C VAL A 51 -7.55 6.97 -6.85
N GLU A 52 -8.06 7.40 -8.00
CA GLU A 52 -8.76 8.66 -8.17
C GLU A 52 -10.12 8.67 -7.47
N ALA A 53 -10.87 7.56 -7.51
CA ALA A 53 -12.13 7.43 -6.78
C ALA A 53 -11.91 7.48 -5.26
N THR A 54 -10.81 6.92 -4.77
CA THR A 54 -10.42 7.04 -3.37
C THR A 54 -10.00 8.48 -3.04
N ALA A 55 -9.25 9.15 -3.93
CA ALA A 55 -8.87 10.55 -3.74
C ALA A 55 -10.10 11.45 -3.61
N ALA A 56 -11.08 11.31 -4.51
CA ALA A 56 -12.34 12.04 -4.42
C ALA A 56 -13.10 11.79 -3.10
N ALA A 57 -13.08 10.55 -2.60
CA ALA A 57 -13.68 10.23 -1.30
C ALA A 57 -12.95 10.93 -0.14
N VAL A 58 -11.62 10.95 -0.13
CA VAL A 58 -10.81 11.69 0.87
C VAL A 58 -11.12 13.18 0.83
N GLU A 59 -11.22 13.77 -0.36
CA GLU A 59 -11.53 15.19 -0.54
C GLU A 59 -12.93 15.53 -0.06
N ALA A 60 -13.89 14.62 -0.26
CA ALA A 60 -15.27 14.80 0.24
C ALA A 60 -15.34 14.92 1.78
N TYR A 61 -14.37 14.35 2.49
CA TYR A 61 -14.20 14.51 3.96
C TYR A 61 -13.33 15.72 4.34
N GLY A 62 -12.95 16.57 3.37
CA GLY A 62 -12.13 17.76 3.60
C GLY A 62 -10.64 17.48 3.76
N GLY A 63 -10.17 16.28 3.38
CA GLY A 63 -8.76 15.91 3.31
C GLY A 63 -8.10 16.38 2.02
N THR A 64 -6.79 16.14 1.93
CA THR A 64 -6.01 16.34 0.70
C THR A 64 -5.48 15.00 0.23
N ALA A 65 -5.78 14.63 -1.01
CA ALA A 65 -5.36 13.36 -1.60
C ALA A 65 -4.62 13.54 -2.92
N ILE A 66 -3.58 12.74 -3.11
CA ILE A 66 -2.75 12.75 -4.32
C ILE A 66 -2.73 11.32 -4.86
N PRO A 67 -3.54 11.02 -5.89
CA PRO A 67 -3.53 9.70 -6.51
C PRO A 67 -2.25 9.51 -7.34
N VAL A 68 -1.65 8.32 -7.23
CA VAL A 68 -0.44 7.93 -7.94
C VAL A 68 -0.61 6.53 -8.52
N ALA A 69 -0.76 6.46 -9.82
CA ALA A 69 -0.73 5.19 -10.54
C ALA A 69 0.70 4.61 -10.48
N LEU A 70 0.85 3.41 -9.90
CA LEU A 70 2.13 2.73 -9.85
C LEU A 70 1.97 1.23 -9.59
N ASP A 71 2.89 0.42 -10.12
CA ASP A 71 3.04 -0.99 -9.78
C ASP A 71 4.15 -1.18 -8.74
N HIS A 72 3.79 -1.75 -7.59
CA HIS A 72 4.74 -2.04 -6.50
C HIS A 72 5.71 -3.20 -6.81
N ASN A 73 5.60 -3.86 -7.97
CA ASN A 73 6.64 -4.74 -8.51
C ASN A 73 7.75 -3.96 -9.23
N ASN A 74 7.52 -2.71 -9.55
CA ASN A 74 8.50 -1.84 -10.24
C ASN A 74 9.19 -0.91 -9.22
N ASP A 75 10.41 -1.27 -8.84
CA ASP A 75 11.18 -0.51 -7.85
C ASP A 75 11.45 0.94 -8.28
N GLU A 76 11.57 1.21 -9.58
CA GLU A 76 11.82 2.57 -10.09
C GLU A 76 10.57 3.45 -9.95
N GLU A 77 9.37 2.91 -10.17
CA GLU A 77 8.14 3.65 -9.90
C GLU A 77 7.98 3.95 -8.41
N VAL A 78 8.32 2.99 -7.53
CA VAL A 78 8.30 3.21 -6.08
C VAL A 78 9.33 4.26 -5.68
N ARG A 79 10.53 4.25 -6.28
CA ARG A 79 11.56 5.28 -6.07
C ARG A 79 11.06 6.66 -6.50
N ALA A 80 10.44 6.76 -7.66
CA ALA A 80 9.88 8.00 -8.18
C ALA A 80 8.78 8.55 -7.25
N LEU A 81 7.95 7.69 -6.66
CA LEU A 81 6.95 8.10 -5.65
C LEU A 81 7.62 8.83 -4.48
N PHE A 82 8.63 8.19 -3.83
CA PHE A 82 9.26 8.80 -2.64
C PHE A 82 10.08 10.05 -2.98
N ALA A 83 10.70 10.11 -4.17
CA ALA A 83 11.34 11.33 -4.67
C ALA A 83 10.31 12.46 -4.88
N ARG A 84 9.11 12.13 -5.38
CA ARG A 84 8.01 13.08 -5.53
C ARG A 84 7.52 13.58 -4.16
N VAL A 85 7.31 12.68 -3.19
CA VAL A 85 6.92 13.05 -1.81
C VAL A 85 7.96 13.98 -1.20
N GLU A 86 9.25 13.66 -1.33
CA GLU A 86 10.33 14.52 -0.84
C GLU A 86 10.31 15.90 -1.49
N LYS A 87 10.20 15.96 -2.82
CA LYS A 87 10.19 17.23 -3.58
C LYS A 87 8.98 18.11 -3.24
N GLU A 88 7.78 17.51 -3.11
CA GLU A 88 6.54 18.25 -2.95
C GLU A 88 6.28 18.63 -1.47
N GLN A 89 6.69 17.79 -0.52
CA GLN A 89 6.33 17.92 0.89
C GLN A 89 7.54 18.11 1.82
N GLY A 90 8.74 17.67 1.42
CA GLY A 90 9.95 17.70 2.24
C GLY A 90 9.90 16.79 3.48
N ARG A 91 8.83 16.00 3.64
CA ARG A 91 8.60 15.13 4.80
C ARG A 91 7.75 13.90 4.47
N LEU A 92 7.86 12.89 5.32
CA LEU A 92 6.95 11.74 5.37
C LEU A 92 6.71 11.38 6.83
N ASP A 93 5.47 11.47 7.29
CA ASP A 93 5.12 11.16 8.68
C ASP A 93 4.60 9.74 8.87
N ILE A 94 3.84 9.25 7.89
CA ILE A 94 3.18 7.93 7.97
C ILE A 94 3.37 7.19 6.64
N LEU A 95 3.89 5.98 6.72
CA LEU A 95 3.89 5.03 5.60
C LEU A 95 3.01 3.83 5.98
N VAL A 96 1.95 3.58 5.21
CA VAL A 96 1.10 2.41 5.38
C VAL A 96 1.36 1.42 4.25
N ASN A 97 2.07 0.37 4.55
CA ASN A 97 2.29 -0.77 3.67
C ASN A 97 1.08 -1.68 3.71
N ASN A 98 0.23 -1.59 2.69
CA ASN A 98 -1.01 -2.35 2.58
C ASN A 98 -1.14 -3.10 1.25
N VAL A 99 -0.39 -2.68 0.22
CA VAL A 99 -0.49 -3.30 -1.11
C VAL A 99 -0.39 -4.83 -1.06
N TYR A 100 -1.28 -5.49 -1.80
CA TYR A 100 -1.27 -6.95 -1.92
C TYR A 100 -1.77 -7.36 -3.30
N GLN A 101 -1.16 -8.40 -3.85
CA GLN A 101 -1.60 -9.00 -5.10
C GLN A 101 -2.28 -10.33 -4.84
N ILE A 102 -3.57 -10.42 -5.24
CA ILE A 102 -4.29 -11.69 -5.25
C ILE A 102 -3.76 -12.49 -6.44
N PRO A 103 -3.24 -13.73 -6.23
CA PRO A 103 -2.74 -14.54 -7.33
C PRO A 103 -3.84 -14.92 -8.31
N SER A 104 -3.46 -15.07 -9.58
CA SER A 104 -4.36 -15.55 -10.62
C SER A 104 -3.74 -16.80 -11.28
N PRO A 105 -4.38 -17.96 -11.16
CA PRO A 105 -5.63 -18.27 -10.45
C PRO A 105 -5.50 -18.15 -8.91
N PRO A 106 -6.61 -17.97 -8.18
CA PRO A 106 -6.58 -17.91 -6.73
C PRO A 106 -5.98 -19.17 -6.09
N ALA A 107 -5.08 -18.98 -5.13
CA ALA A 107 -4.39 -20.07 -4.42
C ALA A 107 -5.26 -20.59 -3.25
N MET A 108 -6.38 -21.21 -3.56
CA MET A 108 -7.30 -21.78 -2.57
C MET A 108 -7.84 -23.14 -3.01
N GLY A 109 -8.13 -24.01 -2.03
CA GLY A 109 -8.83 -25.27 -2.27
C GLY A 109 -7.97 -26.39 -2.89
N LYS A 110 -6.66 -26.19 -3.01
CA LYS A 110 -5.69 -27.17 -3.52
C LYS A 110 -4.50 -27.31 -2.59
N GLY A 111 -3.78 -28.41 -2.70
CA GLY A 111 -2.49 -28.57 -2.04
C GLY A 111 -1.46 -27.55 -2.58
N PHE A 112 -0.54 -27.08 -1.74
CA PHE A 112 0.43 -26.06 -2.18
C PHE A 112 1.31 -26.55 -3.34
N TRP A 113 1.51 -27.86 -3.47
CA TRP A 113 2.28 -28.49 -4.56
C TRP A 113 1.55 -28.47 -5.93
N GLU A 114 0.29 -28.10 -5.94
CA GLU A 114 -0.53 -27.97 -7.15
C GLU A 114 -0.60 -26.50 -7.62
N HIS A 115 -0.05 -25.57 -6.84
CA HIS A 115 -0.02 -24.17 -7.20
C HIS A 115 1.12 -23.89 -8.19
N PRO A 116 0.90 -23.06 -9.21
CA PRO A 116 2.00 -22.56 -10.03
C PRO A 116 2.99 -21.72 -9.18
N ILE A 117 4.25 -21.76 -9.56
CA ILE A 117 5.32 -21.01 -8.85
C ILE A 117 5.01 -19.49 -8.80
N SER A 118 4.35 -18.95 -9.83
CA SER A 118 3.93 -17.55 -9.87
C SER A 118 3.08 -17.10 -8.68
N VAL A 119 2.38 -18.03 -8.01
CA VAL A 119 1.66 -17.73 -6.77
C VAL A 119 2.58 -17.21 -5.67
N TRP A 120 3.81 -17.73 -5.61
CA TRP A 120 4.83 -17.24 -4.70
C TRP A 120 5.23 -15.80 -5.06
N ASP A 121 5.51 -15.56 -6.34
CA ASP A 121 5.93 -14.24 -6.82
C ASP A 121 4.83 -13.18 -6.60
N ASP A 122 3.58 -13.52 -6.91
CA ASP A 122 2.43 -12.64 -6.68
C ASP A 122 2.27 -12.26 -5.19
N GLN A 123 2.36 -13.23 -4.29
CA GLN A 123 2.07 -13.02 -2.86
C GLN A 123 3.26 -12.45 -2.09
N CYS A 124 4.47 -12.92 -2.36
CA CYS A 124 5.68 -12.47 -1.66
C CYS A 124 6.33 -11.26 -2.35
N GLY A 125 6.22 -11.13 -3.67
CA GLY A 125 6.75 -10.00 -4.44
C GLY A 125 6.14 -8.68 -3.99
N VAL A 126 4.82 -8.54 -4.11
CA VAL A 126 4.11 -7.30 -3.73
C VAL A 126 3.86 -7.25 -2.22
N GLY A 127 3.36 -8.34 -1.64
CA GLY A 127 2.86 -8.37 -0.26
C GLY A 127 3.92 -8.46 0.84
N LEU A 128 5.17 -8.74 0.49
CA LEU A 128 6.30 -8.78 1.43
C LEU A 128 7.45 -7.90 0.93
N ARG A 129 8.03 -8.23 -0.25
CA ARG A 129 9.15 -7.46 -0.81
C ARG A 129 8.75 -6.01 -1.06
N GLY A 130 7.54 -5.75 -1.60
CA GLY A 130 7.05 -4.39 -1.84
C GLY A 130 6.99 -3.55 -0.56
N TYR A 131 6.63 -4.14 0.59
CA TYR A 131 6.65 -3.44 1.88
C TYR A 131 8.07 -3.06 2.29
N TYR A 132 9.02 -3.98 2.10
CA TYR A 132 10.43 -3.73 2.38
C TYR A 132 10.97 -2.60 1.49
N VAL A 133 10.73 -2.65 0.18
CA VAL A 133 11.19 -1.62 -0.77
C VAL A 133 10.60 -0.24 -0.42
N ALA A 134 9.29 -0.16 -0.18
CA ALA A 134 8.66 1.10 0.22
C ALA A 134 9.24 1.64 1.54
N SER A 135 9.50 0.75 2.51
CA SER A 135 10.11 1.13 3.79
C SER A 135 11.55 1.63 3.62
N VAL A 136 12.37 0.95 2.81
CA VAL A 136 13.76 1.37 2.51
C VAL A 136 13.79 2.75 1.85
N LEU A 137 12.85 3.04 0.96
CA LEU A 137 12.80 4.31 0.23
C LEU A 137 12.14 5.43 1.04
N GLY A 138 11.18 5.11 1.90
CA GLY A 138 10.49 6.11 2.73
C GLY A 138 11.20 6.45 4.04
N ALA A 139 11.86 5.49 4.68
CA ALA A 139 12.52 5.69 5.97
C ALA A 139 13.58 6.81 6.00
N PRO A 140 14.38 7.06 4.96
CA PRO A 140 15.34 8.17 4.98
C PRO A 140 14.71 9.54 5.23
N LEU A 141 13.48 9.79 4.74
CA LEU A 141 12.73 11.03 5.03
C LEU A 141 12.42 11.13 6.52
N MET A 142 11.91 10.03 7.11
CA MET A 142 11.57 9.95 8.53
C MET A 142 12.80 10.09 9.43
N VAL A 143 13.90 9.48 9.04
CA VAL A 143 15.17 9.56 9.79
C VAL A 143 15.71 10.99 9.80
N ARG A 144 15.73 11.68 8.66
CA ARG A 144 16.20 13.08 8.59
C ARG A 144 15.34 14.03 9.42
N GLN A 145 14.04 13.79 9.50
CA GLN A 145 13.12 14.62 10.31
C GLN A 145 13.06 14.20 11.79
N GLY A 146 13.72 13.09 12.17
CA GLY A 146 13.75 12.58 13.55
C GLY A 146 12.41 12.00 14.04
N SER A 147 11.46 11.73 13.14
CA SER A 147 10.14 11.19 13.49
C SER A 147 9.48 10.52 12.28
N GLY A 148 8.62 9.55 12.53
CA GLY A 148 7.84 8.85 11.50
C GLY A 148 7.21 7.58 12.04
N LEU A 149 6.25 7.04 11.30
CA LEU A 149 5.58 5.78 11.62
C LEU A 149 5.45 4.94 10.36
N ILE A 150 5.92 3.71 10.42
CA ILE A 150 5.67 2.70 9.37
C ILE A 150 4.68 1.69 9.94
N VAL A 151 3.57 1.50 9.23
CA VAL A 151 2.51 0.54 9.57
C VAL A 151 2.47 -0.53 8.49
N ASN A 152 2.58 -1.78 8.87
CA ASN A 152 2.46 -2.93 7.96
C ASN A 152 1.12 -3.64 8.18
N ILE A 153 0.33 -3.79 7.12
CA ILE A 153 -0.93 -4.53 7.18
C ILE A 153 -0.65 -6.03 7.06
N SER A 154 -0.68 -6.71 8.17
CA SER A 154 -0.53 -8.14 8.27
C SER A 154 -1.90 -8.86 8.38
N SER A 155 -1.89 -10.13 8.73
CA SER A 155 -3.09 -10.92 9.00
C SER A 155 -2.74 -12.12 9.88
N ARG A 156 -3.79 -12.82 10.38
CA ARG A 156 -3.59 -14.09 11.09
C ARG A 156 -2.84 -15.16 10.26
N GLY A 157 -2.81 -15.00 8.93
CA GLY A 157 -2.06 -15.89 8.04
C GLY A 157 -0.56 -15.95 8.32
N GLY A 158 0.02 -14.95 9.02
CA GLY A 158 1.38 -15.00 9.53
C GLY A 158 1.61 -15.96 10.70
N ARG A 159 0.53 -16.44 11.36
CA ARG A 159 0.56 -17.32 12.55
C ARG A 159 -0.16 -18.64 12.35
N GLU A 160 -1.07 -18.71 11.39
CA GLU A 160 -1.90 -19.86 11.09
C GLU A 160 -1.87 -20.13 9.59
N TYR A 161 -2.14 -21.40 9.19
CA TYR A 161 -2.33 -21.71 7.79
C TYR A 161 -3.67 -21.15 7.29
N VAL A 162 -3.58 -20.14 6.42
CA VAL A 162 -4.74 -19.50 5.77
C VAL A 162 -4.43 -19.33 4.30
N PHE A 163 -5.33 -19.72 3.43
CA PHE A 163 -5.28 -19.66 1.97
C PHE A 163 -4.18 -20.52 1.34
N SER A 164 -2.90 -20.18 1.54
CA SER A 164 -1.77 -20.88 0.93
C SER A 164 -0.50 -20.77 1.77
N ALA A 165 0.48 -21.65 1.51
CA ALA A 165 1.79 -21.59 2.16
C ALA A 165 2.51 -20.27 1.88
N SER A 166 2.51 -19.79 0.62
CA SER A 166 3.15 -18.53 0.23
C SER A 166 2.51 -17.32 0.88
N TYR A 167 1.17 -17.32 1.07
CA TYR A 167 0.48 -16.28 1.84
C TYR A 167 0.97 -16.24 3.29
N GLY A 168 1.02 -17.42 3.92
CA GLY A 168 1.51 -17.55 5.30
C GLY A 168 2.95 -17.06 5.46
N VAL A 169 3.85 -17.47 4.56
CA VAL A 169 5.26 -17.02 4.54
C VAL A 169 5.32 -15.49 4.36
N GLY A 170 4.57 -14.94 3.40
CA GLY A 170 4.52 -13.50 3.16
C GLY A 170 4.09 -12.72 4.41
N LYS A 171 3.01 -13.14 5.07
CA LYS A 171 2.50 -12.46 6.27
C LYS A 171 3.37 -12.67 7.52
N ALA A 172 3.97 -13.85 7.68
CA ALA A 172 4.96 -14.07 8.74
C ALA A 172 6.21 -13.20 8.54
N GLY A 173 6.67 -13.04 7.27
CA GLY A 173 7.76 -12.13 6.94
C GLY A 173 7.43 -10.65 7.20
N VAL A 174 6.18 -10.25 6.96
CA VAL A 174 5.69 -8.89 7.30
C VAL A 174 5.68 -8.65 8.81
N ASP A 175 5.31 -9.65 9.60
CA ASP A 175 5.31 -9.55 11.08
C ASP A 175 6.73 -9.45 11.65
N ARG A 176 7.73 -10.05 10.99
CA ARG A 176 9.13 -10.01 11.40
C ARG A 176 9.81 -8.70 10.99
#